data_e803bbff9b6340161bf9c7b25cb8525c
#
_entry.id   e803bbff9b6340161bf9c7b25cb8525c
#
_cell.length_a   1.000
_cell.length_b   1.000
_cell.length_c   1.000
_cell.angle_alpha   90.00
_cell.angle_beta   90.00
_cell.angle_gamma   90.00
#
_symmetry.space_group_name_H-M   'P 1'
#
loop_
_entity.id
_entity.type
_entity.pdbx_description
1 polymer ?
#
loop_
_entity_poly.entity_id
_entity_poly.type
_entity_poly.pdbx_seq_one_letter_code
_entity_poly.pdbx_strand_id
1 'polypeptide(L)'
;RTTMFLSAMRHYAAWLQQQGHRVDYVRIGRAEAASFDSALQAAIARHRPHRVRMVEAGEYGVQDEIDRACEAAGIVVEHHSDTHFLCSRKEFADWRDSRKTLVMEHFYRYMRKRHDVLMQDGKPTGGKWNFDQKNRTSFGRAGPGMIPAAPQFEPDALTIEAIDDVERHFPNNPGRLDRFTWPVTRAQALVMLDDFVENRLAAFGPFQDAMWQDETLLYHSGISAALNLKLLNPGEVIAAAVAAYEAQKVPLQSVEGFVRQILGWREFVHGVYWTEMPGYTERNALQATQALPDFYWNGDTDMQCLRSTIQQTLETGYAHHIQRLMVTGLFALLLGVRPQEVHAWSVSYTHLTLPTNVSMCRSRWSPYH
;
A
#
# COMPACT_ATOMS: atom_id res chain seq x y z
N ARG A 1 2.32 -8.89 -8.78
CA ARG A 1 1.56 -8.75 -7.54
C ARG A 1 1.21 -10.11 -6.93
N THR A 2 0.43 -10.94 -7.62
CA THR A 2 0.02 -12.27 -7.12
C THR A 2 1.24 -13.07 -6.65
N THR A 3 2.30 -13.12 -7.45
CA THR A 3 3.57 -13.76 -7.09
C THR A 3 4.12 -13.28 -5.75
N MET A 4 4.15 -11.97 -5.53
CA MET A 4 4.66 -11.39 -4.28
C MET A 4 3.83 -11.83 -3.07
N PHE A 5 2.49 -11.79 -3.18
CA PHE A 5 1.61 -12.27 -2.11
C PHE A 5 1.81 -13.76 -1.83
N LEU A 6 1.81 -14.60 -2.87
CA LEU A 6 2.00 -16.04 -2.71
C LEU A 6 3.36 -16.37 -2.12
N SER A 7 4.43 -15.71 -2.58
CA SER A 7 5.77 -15.90 -2.02
C SER A 7 5.80 -15.52 -0.54
N ALA A 8 5.34 -14.33 -0.18
CA ALA A 8 5.34 -13.89 1.21
C ALA A 8 4.50 -14.80 2.12
N MET A 9 3.33 -15.24 1.65
CA MET A 9 2.48 -16.18 2.41
C MET A 9 3.15 -17.55 2.59
N ARG A 10 3.85 -18.08 1.57
CA ARG A 10 4.59 -19.35 1.67
C ARG A 10 5.76 -19.25 2.64
N HIS A 11 6.53 -18.17 2.58
CA HIS A 11 7.60 -17.91 3.54
C HIS A 11 7.07 -17.79 4.97
N TYR A 12 5.96 -17.10 5.15
CA TYR A 12 5.35 -16.96 6.47
C TYR A 12 4.81 -18.31 6.98
N ALA A 13 4.16 -19.11 6.13
CA ALA A 13 3.71 -20.45 6.48
C ALA A 13 4.88 -21.36 6.87
N ALA A 14 5.98 -21.35 6.11
CA ALA A 14 7.19 -22.11 6.42
C ALA A 14 7.81 -21.65 7.74
N TRP A 15 7.87 -20.36 7.98
CA TRP A 15 8.38 -19.81 9.24
C TRP A 15 7.52 -20.24 10.44
N LEU A 16 6.18 -20.19 10.34
CA LEU A 16 5.28 -20.66 11.39
C LEU A 16 5.49 -22.15 11.71
N GLN A 17 5.67 -22.98 10.68
CA GLN A 17 5.98 -24.41 10.85
C GLN A 17 7.32 -24.62 11.57
N GLN A 18 8.35 -23.85 11.26
CA GLN A 18 9.63 -23.87 11.96
C GLN A 18 9.51 -23.45 13.45
N GLN A 19 8.53 -22.57 13.77
CA GLN A 19 8.19 -22.20 15.14
C GLN A 19 7.33 -23.25 15.88
N GLY A 20 7.04 -24.39 15.23
CA GLY A 20 6.25 -25.47 15.80
C GLY A 20 4.73 -25.29 15.66
N HIS A 21 4.26 -24.29 14.91
CA HIS A 21 2.83 -24.13 14.66
C HIS A 21 2.34 -25.12 13.60
N ARG A 22 1.14 -25.65 13.80
CA ARG A 22 0.44 -26.44 12.78
C ARG A 22 -0.18 -25.48 11.76
N VAL A 23 0.27 -25.54 10.52
CA VAL A 23 -0.21 -24.69 9.42
C VAL A 23 -0.92 -25.55 8.38
N ASP A 24 -2.16 -25.20 8.08
CA ASP A 24 -2.94 -25.75 6.96
C ASP A 24 -2.91 -24.72 5.82
N TYR A 25 -2.07 -24.97 4.83
CA TYR A 25 -1.85 -24.05 3.70
C TYR A 25 -2.46 -24.63 2.42
N VAL A 26 -3.52 -24.00 1.92
CA VAL A 26 -4.19 -24.39 0.68
C VAL A 26 -3.54 -23.70 -0.51
N ARG A 27 -2.96 -24.51 -1.43
CA ARG A 27 -2.33 -24.01 -2.65
C ARG A 27 -3.34 -23.74 -3.75
N ILE A 28 -3.08 -22.76 -4.61
CA ILE A 28 -3.83 -22.51 -5.84
C ILE A 28 -3.88 -23.77 -6.72
N GLY A 29 -4.98 -23.97 -7.42
CA GLY A 29 -5.18 -25.11 -8.33
C GLY A 29 -5.74 -26.36 -7.63
N ARG A 30 -5.93 -26.36 -6.31
CA ARG A 30 -6.69 -27.40 -5.64
C ARG A 30 -8.17 -27.14 -5.76
N ALA A 31 -8.99 -28.22 -5.83
CA ALA A 31 -10.45 -28.11 -5.97
C ALA A 31 -11.09 -27.28 -4.83
N GLU A 32 -10.58 -27.42 -3.60
CA GLU A 32 -10.99 -26.64 -2.42
C GLU A 32 -10.59 -25.16 -2.48
N ALA A 33 -9.70 -24.77 -3.41
CA ALA A 33 -9.23 -23.38 -3.60
C ALA A 33 -9.92 -22.69 -4.78
N ALA A 34 -11.07 -23.15 -5.23
CA ALA A 34 -11.82 -22.52 -6.31
C ALA A 34 -12.30 -21.10 -5.96
N SER A 35 -12.59 -20.86 -4.68
CA SER A 35 -12.87 -19.54 -4.10
C SER A 35 -12.36 -19.48 -2.66
N PHE A 36 -12.29 -18.26 -2.10
CA PHE A 36 -11.97 -18.08 -0.69
C PHE A 36 -13.02 -18.76 0.21
N ASP A 37 -14.30 -18.59 -0.13
CA ASP A 37 -15.40 -19.23 0.61
C ASP A 37 -15.28 -20.76 0.59
N SER A 38 -15.03 -21.38 -0.56
CA SER A 38 -14.89 -22.84 -0.66
C SER A 38 -13.71 -23.36 0.19
N ALA A 39 -12.58 -22.65 0.20
CA ALA A 39 -11.43 -23.00 1.03
C ALA A 39 -11.74 -22.87 2.53
N LEU A 40 -12.45 -21.82 2.92
CA LEU A 40 -12.87 -21.59 4.30
C LEU A 40 -13.85 -22.65 4.77
N GLN A 41 -14.87 -22.99 3.97
CA GLN A 41 -15.85 -24.05 4.26
C GLN A 41 -15.15 -25.41 4.42
N ALA A 42 -14.20 -25.74 3.52
CA ALA A 42 -13.44 -26.98 3.63
C ALA A 42 -12.59 -27.02 4.90
N ALA A 43 -11.97 -25.90 5.29
CA ALA A 43 -11.19 -25.79 6.53
C ALA A 43 -12.10 -25.94 7.77
N ILE A 44 -13.26 -25.30 7.79
CA ILE A 44 -14.27 -25.43 8.86
C ILE A 44 -14.71 -26.88 8.99
N ALA A 45 -15.08 -27.55 7.90
CA ALA A 45 -15.52 -28.95 7.90
C ALA A 45 -14.41 -29.90 8.40
N ARG A 46 -13.16 -29.65 8.03
CA ARG A 46 -11.98 -30.45 8.42
C ARG A 46 -11.62 -30.31 9.88
N HIS A 47 -11.57 -29.07 10.38
CA HIS A 47 -11.06 -28.77 11.71
C HIS A 47 -12.16 -28.67 12.78
N ARG A 48 -13.43 -28.47 12.38
CA ARG A 48 -14.60 -28.31 13.26
C ARG A 48 -14.31 -27.38 14.45
N PRO A 49 -13.85 -26.15 14.22
CA PRO A 49 -13.47 -25.25 15.29
C PRO A 49 -14.70 -24.78 16.06
N HIS A 50 -14.57 -24.63 17.38
CA HIS A 50 -15.58 -23.97 18.19
C HIS A 50 -15.47 -22.47 18.16
N ARG A 51 -14.28 -21.96 17.77
CA ARG A 51 -13.94 -20.54 17.71
C ARG A 51 -12.89 -20.30 16.63
N VAL A 52 -13.06 -19.22 15.90
CA VAL A 52 -12.06 -18.66 14.98
C VAL A 52 -11.50 -17.39 15.61
N ARG A 53 -10.18 -17.27 15.66
CA ARG A 53 -9.48 -16.03 16.05
C ARG A 53 -8.80 -15.46 14.85
N MET A 54 -9.02 -14.19 14.58
CA MET A 54 -8.40 -13.51 13.46
C MET A 54 -8.02 -12.08 13.81
N VAL A 55 -6.97 -11.58 13.17
CA VAL A 55 -6.73 -10.14 13.11
C VAL A 55 -7.74 -9.55 12.13
N GLU A 56 -8.29 -8.38 12.44
CA GLU A 56 -9.15 -7.63 11.53
C GLU A 56 -8.60 -7.67 10.11
N ALA A 57 -9.45 -8.03 9.14
CA ALA A 57 -9.02 -8.16 7.75
C ALA A 57 -8.57 -6.80 7.17
N GLY A 58 -7.69 -6.82 6.18
CA GLY A 58 -7.27 -5.63 5.44
C GLY A 58 -8.34 -5.09 4.48
N GLU A 59 -9.39 -5.90 4.21
CA GLU A 59 -10.45 -5.61 3.25
C GLU A 59 -11.83 -5.98 3.82
N TYR A 60 -12.80 -5.09 3.59
CA TYR A 60 -14.17 -5.23 4.10
C TYR A 60 -14.85 -6.52 3.59
N GLY A 61 -14.75 -6.77 2.27
CA GLY A 61 -15.38 -7.94 1.66
C GLY A 61 -14.87 -9.27 2.24
N VAL A 62 -13.56 -9.37 2.48
CA VAL A 62 -12.94 -10.56 3.08
C VAL A 62 -13.42 -10.75 4.52
N GLN A 63 -13.50 -9.69 5.30
CA GLN A 63 -14.01 -9.79 6.68
C GLN A 63 -15.47 -10.23 6.71
N ASP A 64 -16.32 -9.60 5.91
CA ASP A 64 -17.74 -9.91 5.80
C ASP A 64 -17.97 -11.38 5.33
N GLU A 65 -17.16 -11.89 4.41
CA GLU A 65 -17.22 -13.28 3.95
C GLU A 65 -16.85 -14.27 5.06
N ILE A 66 -15.79 -13.99 5.83
CA ILE A 66 -15.39 -14.83 6.97
C ILE A 66 -16.47 -14.82 8.05
N ASP A 67 -16.98 -13.65 8.41
CA ASP A 67 -17.99 -13.50 9.46
C ASP A 67 -19.26 -14.23 9.09
N ARG A 68 -19.75 -14.09 7.86
CA ARG A 68 -20.94 -14.82 7.36
C ARG A 68 -20.75 -16.34 7.32
N ALA A 69 -19.57 -16.80 6.86
CA ALA A 69 -19.30 -18.25 6.80
C ALA A 69 -19.24 -18.87 8.20
N CYS A 70 -18.62 -18.18 9.15
CA CYS A 70 -18.55 -18.65 10.53
C CYS A 70 -19.93 -18.60 11.23
N GLU A 71 -20.71 -17.54 11.03
CA GLU A 71 -22.07 -17.41 11.54
C GLU A 71 -22.97 -18.55 11.04
N ALA A 72 -22.93 -18.84 9.74
CA ALA A 72 -23.67 -19.95 9.13
C ALA A 72 -23.27 -21.32 9.70
N ALA A 73 -22.02 -21.47 10.13
CA ALA A 73 -21.52 -22.69 10.80
C ALA A 73 -21.72 -22.71 12.34
N GLY A 74 -22.28 -21.67 12.92
CA GLY A 74 -22.45 -21.54 14.38
C GLY A 74 -21.12 -21.32 15.13
N ILE A 75 -20.12 -20.75 14.49
CA ILE A 75 -18.78 -20.55 15.03
C ILE A 75 -18.62 -19.11 15.48
N VAL A 76 -18.10 -18.93 16.71
CA VAL A 76 -17.78 -17.58 17.22
C VAL A 76 -16.49 -17.08 16.61
N VAL A 77 -16.51 -15.86 16.02
CA VAL A 77 -15.33 -15.16 15.54
C VAL A 77 -14.87 -14.15 16.58
N GLU A 78 -13.61 -14.24 16.97
CA GLU A 78 -12.95 -13.30 17.88
C GLU A 78 -11.98 -12.42 17.06
N HIS A 79 -12.36 -11.16 16.86
CA HIS A 79 -11.55 -10.19 16.13
C HIS A 79 -10.53 -9.52 17.04
N HIS A 80 -9.29 -9.50 16.60
CA HIS A 80 -8.20 -8.75 17.22
C HIS A 80 -7.82 -7.56 16.34
N SER A 81 -7.55 -6.41 16.96
CA SER A 81 -7.15 -5.20 16.24
C SER A 81 -5.89 -5.41 15.41
N ASP A 82 -5.87 -4.83 14.22
CA ASP A 82 -4.71 -4.87 13.34
C ASP A 82 -3.62 -3.90 13.82
N THR A 83 -2.57 -4.44 14.41
CA THR A 83 -1.43 -3.66 14.92
C THR A 83 -0.51 -3.11 13.83
N HIS A 84 -0.78 -3.40 12.55
CA HIS A 84 -0.11 -2.76 11.41
C HIS A 84 -0.72 -1.41 11.04
N PHE A 85 -1.71 -0.97 11.80
CA PHE A 85 -2.20 0.40 11.80
C PHE A 85 -2.04 0.96 13.21
N LEU A 86 -1.50 2.18 13.29
CA LEU A 86 -1.23 2.86 14.57
C LEU A 86 -2.48 3.50 15.16
N CYS A 87 -3.52 3.67 14.34
CA CYS A 87 -4.85 4.11 14.74
C CYS A 87 -5.84 2.96 14.54
N SER A 88 -6.47 2.51 15.61
CA SER A 88 -7.53 1.50 15.52
C SER A 88 -8.76 2.05 14.80
N ARG A 89 -9.59 1.16 14.23
CA ARG A 89 -10.85 1.53 13.56
C ARG A 89 -11.76 2.33 14.48
N LYS A 90 -11.89 1.89 15.74
CA LYS A 90 -12.69 2.58 16.75
C LYS A 90 -12.17 3.98 17.03
N GLU A 91 -10.88 4.12 17.23
CA GLU A 91 -10.25 5.40 17.52
C GLU A 91 -10.41 6.40 16.37
N PHE A 92 -10.27 5.94 15.12
CA PHE A 92 -10.51 6.81 13.97
C PHE A 92 -11.97 7.24 13.92
N ALA A 93 -12.92 6.34 14.19
CA ALA A 93 -14.35 6.66 14.24
C ALA A 93 -14.63 7.72 15.32
N ASP A 94 -14.10 7.54 16.53
CA ASP A 94 -14.25 8.51 17.64
C ASP A 94 -13.65 9.89 17.27
N TRP A 95 -12.47 9.89 16.60
CA TRP A 95 -11.85 11.12 16.12
C TRP A 95 -12.70 11.80 15.02
N ARG A 96 -13.21 11.02 14.05
CA ARG A 96 -14.06 11.50 12.95
C ARG A 96 -15.33 12.15 13.48
N ASP A 97 -16.03 11.52 14.42
CA ASP A 97 -17.32 11.99 14.96
C ASP A 97 -17.20 13.29 15.74
N SER A 98 -15.99 13.61 16.21
CA SER A 98 -15.68 14.91 16.81
C SER A 98 -15.46 16.04 15.79
N ARG A 99 -15.57 15.78 14.47
CA ARG A 99 -15.20 16.70 13.39
C ARG A 99 -16.34 16.95 12.42
N LYS A 100 -16.48 18.22 11.97
CA LYS A 100 -17.42 18.59 10.92
C LYS A 100 -16.92 18.19 9.52
N THR A 101 -15.60 18.17 9.33
CA THR A 101 -14.94 17.87 8.05
C THR A 101 -13.74 16.98 8.29
N LEU A 102 -13.52 16.04 7.35
CA LEU A 102 -12.37 15.16 7.36
C LEU A 102 -11.21 15.79 6.61
N VAL A 103 -10.20 16.23 7.35
CA VAL A 103 -8.97 16.82 6.78
C VAL A 103 -7.77 16.03 7.30
N MET A 104 -7.01 15.42 6.39
CA MET A 104 -5.85 14.59 6.72
C MET A 104 -4.81 15.34 7.57
N GLU A 105 -4.56 16.60 7.31
CA GLU A 105 -3.62 17.41 8.08
C GLU A 105 -4.03 17.52 9.58
N HIS A 106 -5.32 17.62 9.88
CA HIS A 106 -5.80 17.65 11.27
C HIS A 106 -5.62 16.28 11.95
N PHE A 107 -5.85 15.20 11.20
CA PHE A 107 -5.63 13.85 11.69
C PHE A 107 -4.14 13.57 11.91
N TYR A 108 -3.27 13.97 10.99
CA TYR A 108 -1.83 13.85 11.13
C TYR A 108 -1.29 14.55 12.37
N ARG A 109 -1.77 15.78 12.66
CA ARG A 109 -1.41 16.50 13.91
C ARG A 109 -1.87 15.76 15.16
N TYR A 110 -3.07 15.16 15.11
CA TYR A 110 -3.57 14.31 16.17
C TYR A 110 -2.65 13.10 16.40
N MET A 111 -2.30 12.39 15.35
CA MET A 111 -1.46 11.21 15.40
C MET A 111 -0.02 11.53 15.87
N ARG A 112 0.55 12.63 15.41
CA ARG A 112 1.88 13.07 15.87
C ARG A 112 1.91 13.34 17.38
N LYS A 113 0.89 14.02 17.90
CA LYS A 113 0.77 14.29 19.33
C LYS A 113 0.58 13.00 20.14
N ARG A 114 -0.25 12.10 19.63
CA ARG A 114 -0.57 10.85 20.30
C ARG A 114 0.65 9.92 20.42
N HIS A 115 1.43 9.81 19.36
CA HIS A 115 2.58 8.91 19.29
C HIS A 115 3.92 9.60 19.57
N ASP A 116 3.89 10.88 19.93
CA ASP A 116 5.07 11.73 20.20
C ASP A 116 6.10 11.73 19.05
N VAL A 117 5.63 11.62 17.78
CA VAL A 117 6.48 11.54 16.60
C VAL A 117 6.85 12.93 16.11
N LEU A 118 8.14 13.25 16.02
CA LEU A 118 8.67 14.57 15.65
C LEU A 118 8.07 15.69 16.51
N MET A 119 7.91 15.43 17.79
CA MET A 119 7.43 16.41 18.80
C MET A 119 8.56 16.77 19.74
N GLN A 120 8.54 18.00 20.25
CA GLN A 120 9.44 18.50 21.27
C GLN A 120 8.66 19.45 22.18
N ASP A 121 8.61 19.17 23.47
CA ASP A 121 7.88 19.96 24.48
C ASP A 121 6.41 20.24 24.09
N GLY A 122 5.73 19.21 23.52
CA GLY A 122 4.33 19.30 23.08
C GLY A 122 4.10 20.12 21.80
N LYS A 123 5.19 20.59 21.17
CA LYS A 123 5.17 21.34 19.90
C LYS A 123 5.81 20.52 18.77
N PRO A 124 5.45 20.78 17.51
CA PRO A 124 6.10 20.08 16.40
C PRO A 124 7.58 20.50 16.30
N THR A 125 8.45 19.51 16.12
CA THR A 125 9.88 19.71 15.88
C THR A 125 10.09 20.69 14.72
N GLY A 126 10.99 21.66 14.90
CA GLY A 126 11.23 22.72 13.93
C GLY A 126 10.12 23.78 13.84
N GLY A 127 9.14 23.80 14.79
CA GLY A 127 8.11 24.82 14.95
C GLY A 127 7.00 24.79 13.89
N LYS A 128 6.99 23.83 12.97
CA LYS A 128 5.99 23.69 11.89
C LYS A 128 5.42 22.28 11.82
N TRP A 129 4.15 22.17 11.44
CA TRP A 129 3.47 20.89 11.28
C TRP A 129 3.82 20.17 9.99
N ASN A 130 4.14 20.90 8.92
CA ASN A 130 4.62 20.35 7.66
C ASN A 130 5.67 21.25 7.00
N PHE A 131 6.45 20.65 6.12
CA PHE A 131 7.52 21.30 5.38
C PHE A 131 7.35 21.17 3.86
N ASP A 132 6.14 20.95 3.38
CA ASP A 132 5.80 20.68 1.96
C ASP A 132 6.40 21.70 0.98
N GLN A 133 6.43 22.98 1.38
CA GLN A 133 7.00 24.03 0.52
C GLN A 133 8.50 23.84 0.23
N LYS A 134 9.23 23.15 1.12
CA LYS A 134 10.65 22.84 0.94
C LYS A 134 10.88 21.56 0.13
N ASN A 135 9.82 20.78 -0.10
CA ASN A 135 9.85 19.47 -0.72
C ASN A 135 9.31 19.46 -2.17
N ARG A 136 9.40 20.59 -2.88
CA ARG A 136 8.88 20.75 -4.25
C ARG A 136 9.96 21.15 -5.22
N THR A 137 11.10 20.48 -5.16
CA THR A 137 12.21 20.71 -6.08
C THR A 137 12.01 19.83 -7.32
N SER A 138 12.36 20.35 -8.48
CA SER A 138 12.42 19.60 -9.73
C SER A 138 13.87 19.35 -10.12
N PHE A 139 14.09 18.30 -10.89
CA PHE A 139 15.39 18.10 -11.55
C PHE A 139 15.61 19.18 -12.62
N GLY A 140 16.80 19.74 -12.67
CA GLY A 140 17.19 20.65 -13.75
C GLY A 140 17.35 19.91 -15.09
N ARG A 141 17.81 20.63 -16.13
CA ARG A 141 18.06 20.02 -17.46
C ARG A 141 19.07 18.87 -17.44
N ALA A 142 19.96 18.84 -16.44
CA ALA A 142 20.93 17.77 -16.27
C ALA A 142 20.34 16.47 -15.71
N GLY A 143 19.06 16.48 -15.33
CA GLY A 143 18.40 15.32 -14.75
C GLY A 143 18.77 15.04 -13.29
N PRO A 144 18.38 13.87 -12.76
CA PRO A 144 18.54 13.51 -11.36
C PRO A 144 20.00 13.19 -10.96
N GLY A 145 20.92 13.11 -11.91
CA GLY A 145 22.27 12.64 -11.66
C GLY A 145 22.32 11.13 -11.36
N MET A 146 23.31 10.70 -10.58
CA MET A 146 23.44 9.30 -10.19
C MET A 146 22.46 8.97 -9.05
N ILE A 147 21.47 8.13 -9.33
CA ILE A 147 20.49 7.66 -8.36
C ILE A 147 21.01 6.37 -7.71
N PRO A 148 21.01 6.25 -6.38
CA PRO A 148 21.37 4.99 -5.71
C PRO A 148 20.43 3.86 -6.15
N ALA A 149 21.03 2.74 -6.60
CA ALA A 149 20.26 1.56 -6.96
C ALA A 149 19.63 0.93 -5.71
N ALA A 150 18.34 0.60 -5.79
CA ALA A 150 17.69 -0.12 -4.71
C ALA A 150 18.12 -1.58 -4.66
N PRO A 151 18.12 -2.23 -3.47
CA PRO A 151 18.39 -3.65 -3.34
C PRO A 151 17.48 -4.50 -4.22
N GLN A 152 18.04 -5.54 -4.80
CA GLN A 152 17.32 -6.55 -5.57
C GLN A 152 17.52 -7.91 -4.92
N PHE A 153 16.48 -8.74 -4.96
CA PHE A 153 16.47 -10.04 -4.29
C PHE A 153 16.19 -11.13 -5.31
N GLU A 154 17.15 -12.03 -5.48
CA GLU A 154 16.96 -13.19 -6.35
C GLU A 154 15.88 -14.12 -5.78
N PRO A 155 14.97 -14.63 -6.64
CA PRO A 155 13.95 -15.57 -6.22
C PRO A 155 14.55 -16.87 -5.66
N ASP A 156 14.18 -17.23 -4.45
CA ASP A 156 14.49 -18.52 -3.85
C ASP A 156 13.48 -19.61 -4.28
N ALA A 157 13.66 -20.83 -3.79
CA ALA A 157 12.84 -21.98 -4.18
C ALA A 157 11.33 -21.74 -3.95
N LEU A 158 10.93 -21.12 -2.84
CA LEU A 158 9.50 -20.83 -2.56
C LEU A 158 8.95 -19.74 -3.48
N THR A 159 9.78 -18.78 -3.85
CA THR A 159 9.42 -17.72 -4.78
C THR A 159 9.32 -18.25 -6.21
N ILE A 160 10.23 -19.15 -6.62
CA ILE A 160 10.17 -19.82 -7.92
C ILE A 160 8.89 -20.66 -8.04
N GLU A 161 8.55 -21.45 -7.02
CA GLU A 161 7.27 -22.16 -6.99
C GLU A 161 6.05 -21.21 -7.12
N ALA A 162 6.11 -20.02 -6.54
CA ALA A 162 5.05 -19.04 -6.65
C ALA A 162 4.97 -18.42 -8.05
N ILE A 163 6.11 -18.22 -8.72
CA ILE A 163 6.20 -17.78 -10.12
C ILE A 163 5.55 -18.84 -11.03
N ASP A 164 5.95 -20.10 -10.90
CA ASP A 164 5.42 -21.22 -11.70
C ASP A 164 3.89 -21.35 -11.56
N ASP A 165 3.38 -21.21 -10.33
CA ASP A 165 1.93 -21.25 -10.09
C ASP A 165 1.20 -20.07 -10.73
N VAL A 166 1.80 -18.87 -10.69
CA VAL A 166 1.19 -17.69 -11.31
C VAL A 166 1.19 -17.81 -12.85
N GLU A 167 2.28 -18.26 -13.44
CA GLU A 167 2.34 -18.48 -14.89
C GLU A 167 1.33 -19.53 -15.36
N ARG A 168 1.16 -20.60 -14.58
CA ARG A 168 0.22 -21.68 -14.90
C ARG A 168 -1.24 -21.27 -14.75
N HIS A 169 -1.60 -20.55 -13.70
CA HIS A 169 -2.99 -20.27 -13.36
C HIS A 169 -3.47 -18.90 -13.84
N PHE A 170 -2.55 -17.98 -14.16
CA PHE A 170 -2.86 -16.62 -14.59
C PHE A 170 -2.04 -16.18 -15.82
N PRO A 171 -1.97 -17.01 -16.89
CA PRO A 171 -1.06 -16.78 -18.04
C PRO A 171 -1.37 -15.49 -18.81
N ASN A 172 -2.60 -14.98 -18.70
CA ASN A 172 -3.04 -13.78 -19.40
C ASN A 172 -2.99 -12.51 -18.55
N ASN A 173 -2.54 -12.62 -17.28
CA ASN A 173 -2.41 -11.45 -16.44
C ASN A 173 -1.20 -10.62 -16.87
N PRO A 174 -1.31 -9.29 -16.88
CA PRO A 174 -0.19 -8.43 -17.25
C PRO A 174 0.91 -8.44 -16.19
N GLY A 175 2.09 -8.10 -16.63
CA GLY A 175 3.31 -8.05 -15.83
C GLY A 175 4.38 -9.00 -16.32
N ARG A 176 5.59 -8.79 -15.85
CA ARG A 176 6.76 -9.61 -16.18
C ARG A 176 7.29 -10.27 -14.92
N LEU A 177 7.55 -11.57 -14.97
CA LEU A 177 8.06 -12.34 -13.84
C LEU A 177 9.56 -12.68 -13.98
N ASP A 178 10.11 -12.56 -15.17
CA ASP A 178 11.53 -12.77 -15.49
C ASP A 178 12.48 -11.79 -14.77
N ARG A 179 11.95 -10.70 -14.23
CA ARG A 179 12.70 -9.68 -13.48
C ARG A 179 12.12 -9.46 -12.09
N PHE A 180 11.54 -10.48 -11.51
CA PHE A 180 10.96 -10.37 -10.17
C PHE A 180 12.07 -10.34 -9.11
N THR A 181 12.29 -9.19 -8.48
CA THR A 181 13.34 -8.95 -7.49
C THR A 181 12.82 -8.25 -6.23
N TRP A 182 11.53 -8.31 -5.99
CA TRP A 182 10.89 -7.68 -4.84
C TRP A 182 11.15 -8.41 -3.52
N PRO A 183 11.22 -7.71 -2.38
CA PRO A 183 11.33 -8.34 -1.08
C PRO A 183 10.06 -9.14 -0.75
N VAL A 184 10.21 -10.40 -0.38
CA VAL A 184 9.12 -11.32 -0.01
C VAL A 184 9.26 -11.88 1.40
N THR A 185 10.37 -11.58 2.07
CA THR A 185 10.60 -11.93 3.47
C THR A 185 10.83 -10.68 4.32
N ARG A 186 10.62 -10.81 5.65
CA ARG A 186 10.89 -9.72 6.58
C ARG A 186 12.37 -9.28 6.53
N ALA A 187 13.31 -10.21 6.45
CA ALA A 187 14.73 -9.88 6.36
C ALA A 187 15.04 -9.02 5.12
N GLN A 188 14.52 -9.40 3.96
CA GLN A 188 14.67 -8.61 2.72
C GLN A 188 13.99 -7.24 2.83
N ALA A 189 12.83 -7.17 3.46
CA ALA A 189 12.11 -5.92 3.67
C ALA A 189 12.88 -4.95 4.59
N LEU A 190 13.56 -5.45 5.61
CA LEU A 190 14.45 -4.64 6.47
C LEU A 190 15.65 -4.12 5.69
N VAL A 191 16.31 -4.95 4.86
CA VAL A 191 17.40 -4.48 3.98
C VAL A 191 16.94 -3.34 3.07
N MET A 192 15.71 -3.44 2.51
CA MET A 192 15.14 -2.37 1.68
C MET A 192 14.87 -1.09 2.47
N LEU A 193 14.42 -1.20 3.72
CA LEU A 193 14.19 -0.07 4.62
C LEU A 193 15.52 0.61 4.98
N ASP A 194 16.52 -0.17 5.37
CA ASP A 194 17.84 0.35 5.77
C ASP A 194 18.52 1.07 4.59
N ASP A 195 18.48 0.49 3.40
CA ASP A 195 19.00 1.13 2.18
C ASP A 195 18.27 2.44 1.87
N PHE A 196 16.94 2.46 1.99
CA PHE A 196 16.20 3.69 1.77
C PHE A 196 16.60 4.79 2.75
N VAL A 197 16.68 4.47 4.04
CA VAL A 197 17.03 5.43 5.09
C VAL A 197 18.44 5.97 4.90
N GLU A 198 19.39 5.11 4.53
CA GLU A 198 20.79 5.49 4.36
C GLU A 198 21.05 6.26 3.05
N ASN A 199 20.49 5.81 1.93
CA ASN A 199 20.91 6.25 0.62
C ASN A 199 19.91 7.19 -0.08
N ARG A 200 18.62 7.19 0.28
CA ARG A 200 17.58 7.88 -0.49
C ARG A 200 16.72 8.84 0.33
N LEU A 201 16.53 8.62 1.63
CA LEU A 201 15.61 9.40 2.45
C LEU A 201 15.97 10.90 2.48
N ALA A 202 17.24 11.26 2.46
CA ALA A 202 17.68 12.66 2.44
C ALA A 202 17.19 13.40 1.18
N ALA A 203 17.26 12.73 0.02
CA ALA A 203 16.81 13.27 -1.26
C ALA A 203 15.31 13.06 -1.51
N PHE A 204 14.66 12.14 -0.81
CA PHE A 204 13.22 11.91 -0.91
C PHE A 204 12.42 13.19 -0.68
N GLY A 205 12.72 13.95 0.38
CA GLY A 205 12.00 15.19 0.67
C GLY A 205 11.97 16.15 -0.53
N PRO A 206 13.10 16.70 -0.96
CA PRO A 206 13.16 17.63 -2.10
C PRO A 206 12.50 17.09 -3.37
N PHE A 207 12.68 15.80 -3.68
CA PHE A 207 12.29 15.20 -4.96
C PHE A 207 11.10 14.24 -4.89
N GLN A 208 10.34 14.23 -3.80
CA GLN A 208 9.18 13.32 -3.65
C GLN A 208 8.12 13.49 -4.75
N ASP A 209 8.02 14.69 -5.34
CA ASP A 209 7.06 15.03 -6.39
C ASP A 209 7.72 15.08 -7.79
N ALA A 210 9.01 14.76 -7.90
CA ALA A 210 9.71 14.75 -9.17
C ALA A 210 9.48 13.43 -9.94
N MET A 211 9.51 13.52 -11.26
CA MET A 211 9.45 12.38 -12.19
C MET A 211 10.59 12.48 -13.17
N TRP A 212 11.11 11.35 -13.63
CA TRP A 212 12.08 11.27 -14.69
C TRP A 212 11.82 10.07 -15.56
N GLN A 213 11.96 10.21 -16.87
CA GLN A 213 11.72 9.11 -17.81
C GLN A 213 12.72 7.97 -17.56
N ASP A 214 12.23 6.72 -17.65
CA ASP A 214 12.98 5.48 -17.47
C ASP A 214 13.53 5.26 -16.05
N GLU A 215 13.17 6.12 -15.08
CA GLU A 215 13.53 5.98 -13.68
C GLU A 215 12.32 5.56 -12.83
N THR A 216 12.25 4.27 -12.54
CA THR A 216 11.07 3.67 -11.88
C THR A 216 10.91 4.10 -10.44
N LEU A 217 11.99 4.16 -9.67
CA LEU A 217 11.93 4.36 -8.22
C LEU A 217 12.39 5.76 -7.79
N LEU A 218 13.37 6.34 -8.48
CA LEU A 218 14.03 7.58 -8.06
C LEU A 218 14.46 7.51 -6.58
N TYR A 219 14.06 8.50 -5.78
CA TYR A 219 14.33 8.55 -4.35
C TYR A 219 13.19 8.01 -3.48
N HIS A 220 12.17 7.34 -4.07
CA HIS A 220 11.10 6.72 -3.32
C HIS A 220 11.55 5.47 -2.57
N SER A 221 10.85 5.15 -1.48
CA SER A 221 11.27 4.07 -0.57
C SER A 221 11.16 2.66 -1.16
N GLY A 222 10.17 2.42 -2.01
CA GLY A 222 9.88 1.07 -2.51
C GLY A 222 9.30 0.09 -1.47
N ILE A 223 9.05 0.53 -0.23
CA ILE A 223 8.63 -0.35 0.88
C ILE A 223 7.10 -0.51 1.02
N SER A 224 6.31 0.15 0.19
CA SER A 224 4.85 0.09 0.29
C SER A 224 4.29 -1.33 0.21
N ALA A 225 4.89 -2.17 -0.64
CA ALA A 225 4.55 -3.58 -0.74
C ALA A 225 4.83 -4.34 0.57
N ALA A 226 5.99 -4.10 1.18
CA ALA A 226 6.38 -4.71 2.44
C ALA A 226 5.45 -4.30 3.60
N LEU A 227 4.99 -3.05 3.63
CA LEU A 227 3.97 -2.59 4.58
C LEU A 227 2.61 -3.28 4.34
N ASN A 228 2.20 -3.45 3.08
CA ASN A 228 0.93 -4.11 2.75
C ASN A 228 0.93 -5.61 3.06
N LEU A 229 2.07 -6.27 2.86
CA LEU A 229 2.26 -7.68 3.19
C LEU A 229 2.56 -7.90 4.67
N LYS A 230 2.57 -6.84 5.48
CA LYS A 230 2.90 -6.89 6.92
C LYS A 230 4.31 -7.43 7.22
N LEU A 231 5.22 -7.34 6.25
CA LEU A 231 6.64 -7.67 6.45
C LEU A 231 7.37 -6.61 7.28
N LEU A 232 6.90 -5.35 7.20
CA LEU A 232 7.36 -4.23 8.02
C LEU A 232 6.21 -3.67 8.84
N ASN A 233 6.48 -3.31 10.10
CA ASN A 233 5.54 -2.57 10.91
C ASN A 233 5.70 -1.05 10.66
N PRO A 234 4.62 -0.27 10.51
CA PRO A 234 4.71 1.18 10.27
C PRO A 234 5.45 1.93 11.40
N GLY A 235 5.32 1.47 12.66
CA GLY A 235 6.02 2.07 13.78
C GLY A 235 7.54 1.93 13.66
N GLU A 236 8.06 0.77 13.24
CA GLU A 236 9.50 0.57 13.03
C GLU A 236 10.03 1.41 11.85
N VAL A 237 9.23 1.54 10.79
CA VAL A 237 9.61 2.37 9.62
C VAL A 237 9.70 3.86 10.01
N ILE A 238 8.73 4.34 10.80
CA ILE A 238 8.74 5.71 11.32
C ILE A 238 9.94 5.90 12.25
N ALA A 239 10.18 4.96 13.16
CA ALA A 239 11.29 5.03 14.11
C ALA A 239 12.66 5.08 13.40
N ALA A 240 12.87 4.28 12.35
CA ALA A 240 14.10 4.31 11.56
C ALA A 240 14.33 5.67 10.89
N ALA A 241 13.30 6.28 10.32
CA ALA A 241 13.41 7.60 9.72
C ALA A 241 13.67 8.71 10.76
N VAL A 242 13.01 8.66 11.92
CA VAL A 242 13.22 9.61 13.01
C VAL A 242 14.62 9.48 13.58
N ALA A 243 15.12 8.26 13.79
CA ALA A 243 16.48 8.02 14.26
C ALA A 243 17.55 8.58 13.31
N ALA A 244 17.34 8.52 12.01
CA ALA A 244 18.23 9.12 11.02
C ALA A 244 18.26 10.65 11.10
N TYR A 245 17.13 11.29 11.42
CA TYR A 245 17.08 12.73 11.72
C TYR A 245 17.82 13.07 13.01
N GLU A 246 17.56 12.35 14.10
CA GLU A 246 18.21 12.57 15.38
C GLU A 246 19.73 12.40 15.31
N ALA A 247 20.19 11.45 14.49
CA ALA A 247 21.59 11.26 14.15
C ALA A 247 22.16 12.31 13.19
N GLN A 248 21.37 13.35 12.82
CA GLN A 248 21.75 14.42 11.89
C GLN A 248 22.16 13.95 10.48
N LYS A 249 21.77 12.74 10.07
CA LYS A 249 22.06 12.18 8.75
C LYS A 249 21.08 12.68 7.68
N VAL A 250 19.84 12.96 8.07
CA VAL A 250 18.73 13.32 7.18
C VAL A 250 18.07 14.61 7.65
N PRO A 251 17.76 15.58 6.75
CA PRO A 251 17.13 16.83 7.14
C PRO A 251 15.67 16.64 7.55
N LEU A 252 15.19 17.45 8.51
CA LEU A 252 13.84 17.37 9.06
C LEU A 252 12.73 17.36 8.02
N GLN A 253 12.83 18.19 6.96
CA GLN A 253 11.81 18.26 5.92
C GLN A 253 11.63 16.94 5.16
N SER A 254 12.71 16.17 4.97
CA SER A 254 12.64 14.87 4.31
C SER A 254 11.99 13.83 5.20
N VAL A 255 12.37 13.80 6.48
CA VAL A 255 11.80 12.86 7.47
C VAL A 255 10.33 13.19 7.73
N GLU A 256 9.98 14.46 7.92
CA GLU A 256 8.58 14.87 8.13
C GLU A 256 7.73 14.53 6.91
N GLY A 257 8.23 14.81 5.70
CA GLY A 257 7.53 14.46 4.46
C GLY A 257 7.27 12.97 4.34
N PHE A 258 8.25 12.12 4.69
CA PHE A 258 8.11 10.68 4.69
C PHE A 258 7.17 10.16 5.78
N VAL A 259 7.35 10.59 7.02
CA VAL A 259 6.50 10.23 8.16
C VAL A 259 5.03 10.58 7.89
N ARG A 260 4.76 11.72 7.25
CA ARG A 260 3.42 12.13 6.87
C ARG A 260 2.74 11.18 5.88
N GLN A 261 3.48 10.50 5.02
CA GLN A 261 2.88 9.49 4.13
C GLN A 261 2.39 8.27 4.92
N ILE A 262 3.08 7.88 6.00
CA ILE A 262 2.75 6.71 6.82
C ILE A 262 1.78 7.10 7.93
N LEU A 263 2.18 7.96 8.85
CA LEU A 263 1.38 8.34 10.02
C LEU A 263 0.18 9.23 9.67
N GLY A 264 0.27 9.98 8.57
CA GLY A 264 -0.82 10.81 8.06
C GLY A 264 -1.68 10.06 7.07
N TRP A 265 -1.23 9.98 5.82
CA TRP A 265 -2.06 9.47 4.72
C TRP A 265 -2.47 8.01 4.88
N ARG A 266 -1.53 7.11 5.17
CA ARG A 266 -1.83 5.68 5.29
C ARG A 266 -2.88 5.42 6.37
N GLU A 267 -2.71 5.97 7.54
CA GLU A 267 -3.62 5.82 8.66
C GLU A 267 -4.98 6.50 8.39
N PHE A 268 -4.96 7.72 7.83
CA PHE A 268 -6.19 8.46 7.51
C PHE A 268 -7.06 7.71 6.51
N VAL A 269 -6.45 7.19 5.44
CA VAL A 269 -7.21 6.49 4.39
C VAL A 269 -7.75 5.16 4.90
N HIS A 270 -7.00 4.43 5.72
CA HIS A 270 -7.48 3.23 6.40
C HIS A 270 -8.72 3.54 7.26
N GLY A 271 -8.66 4.61 8.04
CA GLY A 271 -9.79 5.02 8.86
C GLY A 271 -11.02 5.42 8.04
N VAL A 272 -10.84 6.22 6.97
CA VAL A 272 -11.92 6.58 6.04
C VAL A 272 -12.52 5.34 5.39
N TYR A 273 -11.67 4.41 4.90
CA TYR A 273 -12.12 3.16 4.30
C TYR A 273 -13.07 2.41 5.23
N TRP A 274 -12.66 2.12 6.45
CA TRP A 274 -13.46 1.31 7.38
C TRP A 274 -14.72 2.02 7.90
N THR A 275 -14.71 3.34 8.01
CA THR A 275 -15.87 4.10 8.46
C THR A 275 -16.91 4.35 7.37
N GLU A 276 -16.52 4.27 6.09
CA GLU A 276 -17.39 4.58 4.96
C GLU A 276 -17.83 3.34 4.15
N MET A 277 -17.16 2.19 4.33
CA MET A 277 -17.57 0.93 3.68
C MET A 277 -18.87 0.37 4.28
N PRO A 278 -19.69 -0.35 3.50
CA PRO A 278 -19.52 -0.67 2.07
C PRO A 278 -19.98 0.45 1.13
N GLY A 279 -20.73 1.44 1.57
CA GLY A 279 -21.36 2.47 0.74
C GLY A 279 -20.36 3.39 -0.01
N TYR A 280 -19.09 3.39 0.40
CA TYR A 280 -18.07 4.25 -0.23
C TYR A 280 -17.76 3.86 -1.67
N THR A 281 -17.89 2.60 -2.02
CA THR A 281 -17.65 2.10 -3.39
C THR A 281 -18.60 2.69 -4.43
N GLU A 282 -19.80 3.08 -4.01
CA GLU A 282 -20.84 3.63 -4.89
C GLU A 282 -20.73 5.16 -5.08
N ARG A 283 -19.83 5.81 -4.31
CA ARG A 283 -19.72 7.27 -4.37
C ARG A 283 -19.05 7.73 -5.66
N ASN A 284 -19.71 8.72 -6.29
CA ASN A 284 -19.25 9.40 -7.49
C ASN A 284 -19.65 10.88 -7.42
N ALA A 285 -18.91 11.67 -6.63
CA ALA A 285 -19.23 13.06 -6.33
C ALA A 285 -19.26 13.97 -7.57
N LEU A 286 -18.48 13.65 -8.60
CA LEU A 286 -18.42 14.40 -9.85
C LEU A 286 -19.39 13.89 -10.92
N GLN A 287 -20.19 12.88 -10.61
CA GLN A 287 -21.12 12.24 -11.56
C GLN A 287 -20.41 11.81 -12.86
N ALA A 288 -19.17 11.36 -12.75
CA ALA A 288 -18.36 10.91 -13.87
C ALA A 288 -18.94 9.63 -14.48
N THR A 289 -19.10 9.58 -15.81
CA THR A 289 -19.80 8.51 -16.50
C THR A 289 -18.96 7.80 -17.57
N GLN A 290 -17.80 8.34 -17.90
CA GLN A 290 -16.96 7.81 -18.96
C GLN A 290 -16.33 6.46 -18.57
N ALA A 291 -16.20 5.58 -19.54
CA ALA A 291 -15.40 4.36 -19.39
C ALA A 291 -13.90 4.69 -19.36
N LEU A 292 -13.12 3.82 -18.73
CA LEU A 292 -11.67 3.94 -18.76
C LEU A 292 -11.15 3.62 -20.17
N PRO A 293 -10.37 4.51 -20.81
CA PRO A 293 -9.86 4.27 -22.15
C PRO A 293 -8.99 3.00 -22.24
N ASP A 294 -9.06 2.30 -23.38
CA ASP A 294 -8.36 1.04 -23.61
C ASP A 294 -6.85 1.13 -23.45
N PHE A 295 -6.26 2.29 -23.75
CA PHE A 295 -4.81 2.48 -23.58
C PHE A 295 -4.31 2.35 -22.13
N TYR A 296 -5.19 2.45 -21.15
CA TYR A 296 -4.81 2.14 -19.76
C TYR A 296 -4.43 0.67 -19.58
N TRP A 297 -4.96 -0.22 -20.44
CA TRP A 297 -4.74 -1.66 -20.36
C TRP A 297 -3.56 -2.15 -21.21
N ASN A 298 -3.15 -1.40 -22.22
CA ASN A 298 -2.12 -1.82 -23.18
C ASN A 298 -0.99 -0.79 -23.38
N GLY A 299 -1.15 0.45 -22.90
CA GLY A 299 -0.18 1.53 -23.10
C GLY A 299 -0.16 2.12 -24.51
N ASP A 300 -1.13 1.75 -25.39
CA ASP A 300 -1.18 2.21 -26.78
C ASP A 300 -1.80 3.61 -26.89
N THR A 301 -0.97 4.62 -26.76
CA THR A 301 -1.35 6.04 -26.86
C THR A 301 -0.19 6.89 -27.33
N ASP A 302 -0.47 7.95 -28.07
CA ASP A 302 0.53 8.94 -28.50
C ASP A 302 0.90 9.94 -27.42
N MET A 303 0.16 9.97 -26.32
CA MET A 303 0.47 10.82 -25.16
C MET A 303 1.65 10.23 -24.37
N GLN A 304 2.85 10.73 -24.66
CA GLN A 304 4.11 10.16 -24.17
C GLN A 304 4.16 9.99 -22.64
N CYS A 305 3.64 10.95 -21.86
CA CYS A 305 3.65 10.85 -20.40
C CYS A 305 2.76 9.71 -19.88
N LEU A 306 1.60 9.49 -20.52
CA LEU A 306 0.71 8.37 -20.19
C LEU A 306 1.33 7.04 -20.63
N ARG A 307 1.81 6.96 -21.89
CA ARG A 307 2.47 5.76 -22.42
C ARG A 307 3.59 5.30 -21.48
N SER A 308 4.54 6.18 -21.17
CA SER A 308 5.69 5.84 -20.32
C SER A 308 5.26 5.36 -18.93
N THR A 309 4.33 6.05 -18.27
CA THR A 309 3.84 5.68 -16.93
C THR A 309 3.05 4.37 -16.95
N ILE A 310 2.20 4.17 -17.95
CA ILE A 310 1.38 2.95 -18.06
C ILE A 310 2.27 1.76 -18.38
N GLN A 311 3.18 1.88 -19.34
CA GLN A 311 4.10 0.80 -19.70
C GLN A 311 4.97 0.39 -18.51
N GLN A 312 5.54 1.35 -17.77
CA GLN A 312 6.28 1.06 -16.53
C GLN A 312 5.40 0.29 -15.54
N THR A 313 4.14 0.71 -15.36
CA THR A 313 3.20 0.06 -14.45
C THR A 313 2.89 -1.37 -14.88
N LEU A 314 2.66 -1.60 -16.20
CA LEU A 314 2.38 -2.91 -16.75
C LEU A 314 3.58 -3.86 -16.63
N GLU A 315 4.79 -3.36 -16.82
CA GLU A 315 6.02 -4.18 -16.78
C GLU A 315 6.44 -4.52 -15.36
N THR A 316 6.41 -3.55 -14.45
CA THR A 316 7.00 -3.67 -13.12
C THR A 316 5.98 -3.92 -12.01
N GLY A 317 4.68 -3.73 -12.28
CA GLY A 317 3.64 -3.71 -11.24
C GLY A 317 3.75 -2.52 -10.29
N TYR A 318 4.57 -1.51 -10.62
CA TYR A 318 4.88 -0.38 -9.78
C TYR A 318 4.84 0.95 -10.53
N ALA A 319 4.21 1.94 -9.90
CA ALA A 319 4.36 3.35 -10.24
C ALA A 319 4.42 4.16 -8.96
N HIS A 320 5.32 5.11 -8.85
CA HIS A 320 5.39 5.95 -7.66
C HIS A 320 4.20 6.93 -7.60
N HIS A 321 3.98 7.51 -6.42
CA HIS A 321 2.77 8.28 -6.12
C HIS A 321 2.45 9.37 -7.16
N ILE A 322 3.45 10.13 -7.59
CA ILE A 322 3.23 11.25 -8.53
C ILE A 322 2.81 10.77 -9.91
N GLN A 323 3.38 9.70 -10.44
CA GLN A 323 2.93 9.09 -11.69
C GLN A 323 1.46 8.69 -11.61
N ARG A 324 1.05 8.11 -10.49
CA ARG A 324 -0.33 7.67 -10.27
C ARG A 324 -1.29 8.82 -10.02
N LEU A 325 -0.89 9.83 -9.26
CA LEU A 325 -1.72 10.98 -8.95
C LEU A 325 -1.80 11.95 -10.14
N MET A 326 -0.65 12.44 -10.61
CA MET A 326 -0.59 13.57 -11.54
C MET A 326 -0.68 13.14 -13.01
N VAL A 327 -0.25 11.92 -13.35
CA VAL A 327 -0.33 11.44 -14.73
C VAL A 327 -1.61 10.64 -14.95
N THR A 328 -1.69 9.41 -14.43
CA THR A 328 -2.84 8.54 -14.72
C THR A 328 -4.11 8.96 -13.99
N GLY A 329 -4.03 9.33 -12.71
CA GLY A 329 -5.21 9.68 -11.90
C GLY A 329 -5.85 10.99 -12.31
N LEU A 330 -5.05 12.06 -12.49
CA LEU A 330 -5.56 13.36 -12.90
C LEU A 330 -6.14 13.32 -14.32
N PHE A 331 -5.49 12.60 -15.24
CA PHE A 331 -6.00 12.44 -16.59
C PHE A 331 -7.37 11.74 -16.60
N ALA A 332 -7.52 10.63 -15.88
CA ALA A 332 -8.80 9.94 -15.75
C ALA A 332 -9.89 10.83 -15.14
N LEU A 333 -9.52 11.65 -14.15
CA LEU A 333 -10.43 12.61 -13.54
C LEU A 333 -10.91 13.66 -14.54
N LEU A 334 -9.99 14.25 -15.32
CA LEU A 334 -10.32 15.27 -16.33
C LEU A 334 -11.18 14.72 -17.49
N LEU A 335 -10.99 13.44 -17.84
CA LEU A 335 -11.85 12.75 -18.79
C LEU A 335 -13.25 12.41 -18.25
N GLY A 336 -13.48 12.56 -16.96
CA GLY A 336 -14.75 12.17 -16.34
C GLY A 336 -14.93 10.65 -16.27
N VAL A 337 -13.86 9.89 -16.11
CA VAL A 337 -13.91 8.42 -15.99
C VAL A 337 -14.55 8.03 -14.66
N ARG A 338 -15.44 7.03 -14.70
CA ARG A 338 -16.08 6.48 -13.51
C ARG A 338 -15.04 6.04 -12.48
N PRO A 339 -15.16 6.45 -11.21
CA PRO A 339 -14.19 6.09 -10.16
C PRO A 339 -14.01 4.59 -10.00
N GLN A 340 -15.05 3.80 -10.20
CA GLN A 340 -15.02 2.34 -10.12
C GLN A 340 -14.10 1.72 -11.16
N GLU A 341 -14.07 2.28 -12.37
CA GLU A 341 -13.17 1.82 -13.43
C GLU A 341 -11.70 2.13 -13.14
N VAL A 342 -11.44 3.36 -12.65
CA VAL A 342 -10.08 3.74 -12.20
C VAL A 342 -9.64 2.87 -11.04
N HIS A 343 -10.56 2.53 -10.13
CA HIS A 343 -10.28 1.63 -9.02
C HIS A 343 -9.94 0.23 -9.52
N ALA A 344 -10.76 -0.36 -10.38
CA ALA A 344 -10.53 -1.69 -10.95
C ALA A 344 -9.16 -1.78 -11.64
N TRP A 345 -8.82 -0.79 -12.46
CA TRP A 345 -7.51 -0.71 -13.10
C TRP A 345 -6.37 -0.60 -12.08
N SER A 346 -6.47 0.34 -11.15
CA SER A 346 -5.43 0.56 -10.13
C SER A 346 -5.19 -0.67 -9.27
N VAL A 347 -6.27 -1.39 -8.90
CA VAL A 347 -6.20 -2.62 -8.13
C VAL A 347 -5.57 -3.75 -8.93
N SER A 348 -5.82 -3.85 -10.22
CA SER A 348 -5.28 -4.91 -11.08
C SER A 348 -3.76 -4.86 -11.21
N TYR A 349 -3.18 -3.66 -11.30
CA TYR A 349 -1.76 -3.48 -11.62
C TYR A 349 -0.89 -2.98 -10.48
N THR A 350 -1.44 -2.18 -9.55
CA THR A 350 -0.63 -1.38 -8.63
C THR A 350 -0.84 -1.67 -7.16
N HIS A 351 -1.17 -2.89 -6.81
CA HIS A 351 -1.37 -3.28 -5.40
C HIS A 351 -0.13 -3.26 -4.50
N LEU A 352 0.96 -2.75 -4.98
CA LEU A 352 2.12 -2.45 -4.16
C LEU A 352 1.95 -1.18 -3.31
N THR A 353 0.81 -0.52 -3.45
CA THR A 353 0.42 0.60 -2.57
C THR A 353 -0.96 0.32 -2.00
N LEU A 354 -1.22 0.84 -0.83
CA LEU A 354 -2.45 0.66 -0.06
C LEU A 354 -3.71 0.70 -0.95
N PRO A 355 -4.82 0.04 -0.59
CA PRO A 355 -6.12 0.15 -1.27
C PRO A 355 -6.66 1.58 -1.35
N THR A 356 -5.87 2.51 -1.09
CA THR A 356 -6.03 3.90 -0.79
C THR A 356 -5.85 4.83 -1.97
N ASN A 357 -5.41 4.35 -3.14
CA ASN A 357 -5.00 5.28 -4.19
C ASN A 357 -6.14 6.01 -4.87
N VAL A 358 -7.28 5.37 -5.00
CA VAL A 358 -8.47 6.04 -5.55
C VAL A 358 -9.08 6.98 -4.52
N SER A 359 -9.03 6.62 -3.24
CA SER A 359 -9.50 7.49 -2.17
C SER A 359 -8.55 8.67 -1.91
N MET A 360 -7.24 8.54 -2.13
CA MET A 360 -6.31 9.68 -2.04
C MET A 360 -6.54 10.70 -3.15
N CYS A 361 -6.80 10.27 -4.38
CA CYS A 361 -7.23 11.17 -5.43
C CYS A 361 -8.55 11.88 -5.07
N ARG A 362 -9.48 11.16 -4.45
CA ARG A 362 -10.76 11.74 -4.01
C ARG A 362 -10.62 12.71 -2.84
N SER A 363 -9.77 12.44 -1.85
CA SER A 363 -9.62 13.31 -0.69
C SER A 363 -8.97 14.64 -1.02
N ARG A 364 -8.10 14.71 -2.03
CA ARG A 364 -7.54 15.97 -2.53
C ARG A 364 -8.51 16.78 -3.40
N TRP A 365 -9.49 16.10 -4.02
CA TRP A 365 -10.47 16.71 -4.93
C TRP A 365 -11.89 16.69 -4.37
N SER A 366 -12.04 16.34 -3.11
CA SER A 366 -13.32 16.46 -2.42
C SER A 366 -13.77 17.94 -2.40
N PRO A 367 -15.05 18.25 -2.68
CA PRO A 367 -15.57 19.61 -2.61
C PRO A 367 -15.52 20.22 -1.19
N TYR A 368 -14.94 19.53 -0.22
CA TYR A 368 -14.74 19.95 1.17
C TYR A 368 -13.28 20.39 1.47
N HIS A 369 -12.52 20.75 0.44
CA HIS A 369 -11.23 21.43 0.59
C HIS A 369 -11.41 22.94 0.49
#